data_c51e44c5a2b371cb4ab340274e86dc5f
#
_entry.id   c51e44c5a2b371cb4ab340274e86dc5f
#
_cell.length_a   1.000
_cell.length_b   1.000
_cell.length_c   1.000
_cell.angle_alpha   90.00
_cell.angle_beta   90.00
_cell.angle_gamma   90.00
#
_symmetry.space_group_name_H-M   'P 1'
#
loop_
_entity.id
_entity.type
_entity.pdbx_description
1 polymer ?
#
loop_
_entity_poly.entity_id
_entity_poly.type
_entity_poly.pdbx_seq_one_letter_code
_entity_poly.pdbx_strand_id
1 'polypeptide(L)'
;MTNNYVRFWGVRGSYPAPFKTHMVYGGNTPCVEIRLGKELVIFDAGTGIIPLGNQLMAQDEIRHVHIVLSHYHWDHIQGLPYFVPAFVPGWKINIYGPAESPGGLAHQIAQQMKAPYFPVEVETWLADISYHTPGAKPFDAGAAKLQAFPVHHPGITFGYRLEFGGKTVVYAPDNELQFINQSIDDRKAEFDDEEKALLEAMKEEQHLKGIAFMANADMVIHDAQYTPADYKRKRGWGHSCYIDTIDSAIDAGADSLCLFSHDPNYNDVTLDEIAALADAQVESRETDLACYLAREDMTISFDSDRMLPE
;
A
#
# COMPACT_ATOMS: atom_id res chain seq x y z
N MET A 1 15.00 21.23 -8.11
CA MET A 1 14.22 19.99 -8.14
C MET A 1 13.75 19.77 -6.72
N THR A 2 12.47 19.54 -6.54
CA THR A 2 11.88 19.29 -5.23
C THR A 2 12.47 18.01 -4.66
N ASN A 3 13.00 18.05 -3.44
CA ASN A 3 13.59 16.88 -2.80
C ASN A 3 12.54 16.04 -2.05
N ASN A 4 11.24 16.35 -2.23
CA ASN A 4 10.13 15.70 -1.53
C ASN A 4 9.12 15.18 -2.57
N TYR A 5 9.01 13.84 -2.66
CA TYR A 5 8.13 13.21 -3.64
C TYR A 5 7.69 11.81 -3.23
N VAL A 6 6.59 11.35 -3.80
CA VAL A 6 6.18 9.95 -3.86
C VAL A 6 6.60 9.39 -5.20
N ARG A 7 7.19 8.19 -5.24
CA ARG A 7 7.52 7.47 -6.47
C ARG A 7 7.16 6.00 -6.35
N PHE A 8 6.58 5.46 -7.41
CA PHE A 8 6.17 4.06 -7.47
C PHE A 8 7.25 3.20 -8.15
N TRP A 9 7.67 2.12 -7.48
CA TRP A 9 8.64 1.15 -7.96
C TRP A 9 8.03 -0.21 -8.28
N GLY A 10 6.81 -0.44 -7.79
CA GLY A 10 6.03 -1.63 -8.04
C GLY A 10 4.58 -1.40 -7.65
N VAL A 11 3.66 -1.86 -8.48
CA VAL A 11 2.23 -1.53 -8.44
C VAL A 11 1.31 -2.74 -8.61
N ARG A 12 1.87 -3.96 -8.83
CA ARG A 12 1.11 -5.19 -9.04
C ARG A 12 0.83 -5.90 -7.74
N GLY A 13 -0.42 -6.32 -7.52
CA GLY A 13 -0.78 -7.21 -6.42
C GLY A 13 -0.48 -8.68 -6.71
N SER A 14 -0.47 -9.49 -5.67
CA SER A 14 -0.37 -10.95 -5.67
C SER A 14 0.93 -11.55 -6.19
N TYR A 15 1.41 -11.16 -7.37
CA TYR A 15 2.67 -11.67 -7.95
C TYR A 15 3.20 -10.76 -9.06
N PRO A 16 4.51 -10.78 -9.35
CA PRO A 16 5.09 -9.94 -10.39
C PRO A 16 4.63 -10.38 -11.79
N ALA A 17 4.34 -9.40 -12.65
CA ALA A 17 3.85 -9.61 -14.02
C ALA A 17 4.82 -9.07 -15.08
N PRO A 18 6.00 -9.69 -15.30
CA PRO A 18 7.03 -9.19 -16.21
C PRO A 18 6.70 -9.52 -17.69
N PHE A 19 5.47 -9.26 -18.10
CA PHE A 19 5.00 -9.54 -19.45
C PHE A 19 5.08 -8.29 -20.33
N LYS A 20 5.36 -8.46 -21.62
CA LYS A 20 5.43 -7.34 -22.58
C LYS A 20 4.16 -6.49 -22.63
N THR A 21 3.01 -7.08 -22.31
CA THR A 21 1.69 -6.45 -22.28
C THR A 21 1.38 -5.70 -20.99
N HIS A 22 2.35 -5.61 -20.05
CA HIS A 22 2.19 -5.00 -18.74
C HIS A 22 3.21 -3.89 -18.48
N MET A 23 3.97 -3.48 -19.50
CA MET A 23 5.13 -2.61 -19.33
C MET A 23 4.79 -1.13 -19.23
N VAL A 24 3.58 -0.71 -19.59
CA VAL A 24 3.13 0.69 -19.44
C VAL A 24 2.86 1.00 -17.96
N TYR A 25 2.17 0.10 -17.26
CA TYR A 25 1.91 0.25 -15.83
C TYR A 25 3.02 -0.34 -14.97
N GLY A 26 3.76 -1.32 -15.48
CA GLY A 26 4.83 -2.00 -14.77
C GLY A 26 4.43 -3.39 -14.28
N GLY A 27 5.43 -4.21 -13.96
CA GLY A 27 5.25 -5.61 -13.56
C GLY A 27 5.76 -5.95 -12.17
N ASN A 28 6.36 -5.00 -11.43
CA ASN A 28 6.85 -5.22 -10.07
C ASN A 28 5.72 -5.17 -9.04
N THR A 29 5.91 -5.91 -7.93
CA THR A 29 5.01 -5.94 -6.79
C THR A 29 5.29 -4.79 -5.81
N PRO A 30 4.39 -4.50 -4.84
CA PRO A 30 4.32 -3.24 -4.14
C PRO A 30 5.64 -2.72 -3.56
N CYS A 31 6.01 -1.52 -3.98
CA CYS A 31 7.07 -0.74 -3.38
C CYS A 31 6.85 0.74 -3.72
N VAL A 32 6.64 1.57 -2.71
CA VAL A 32 6.41 3.01 -2.86
C VAL A 32 7.46 3.78 -2.08
N GLU A 33 8.23 4.61 -2.78
CA GLU A 33 9.22 5.51 -2.23
C GLU A 33 8.59 6.83 -1.82
N ILE A 34 8.79 7.24 -0.56
CA ILE A 34 8.47 8.58 -0.06
C ILE A 34 9.80 9.27 0.28
N ARG A 35 10.24 10.16 -0.61
CA ARG A 35 11.46 10.94 -0.43
C ARG A 35 11.16 12.22 0.33
N LEU A 36 11.87 12.48 1.42
CA LEU A 36 11.71 13.65 2.28
C LEU A 36 13.09 14.31 2.50
N GLY A 37 13.60 14.99 1.49
CA GLY A 37 14.96 15.51 1.46
C GLY A 37 16.00 14.39 1.50
N LYS A 38 16.71 14.24 2.64
CA LYS A 38 17.71 13.17 2.86
C LYS A 38 17.13 11.94 3.57
N GLU A 39 15.89 12.00 3.98
CA GLU A 39 15.17 10.88 4.62
C GLU A 39 14.39 10.10 3.58
N LEU A 40 14.24 8.82 3.79
CA LEU A 40 13.53 7.92 2.88
C LEU A 40 12.64 6.97 3.65
N VAL A 41 11.34 7.03 3.39
CA VAL A 41 10.36 6.03 3.82
C VAL A 41 10.01 5.18 2.60
N ILE A 42 10.01 3.87 2.75
CA ILE A 42 9.64 2.90 1.71
C ILE A 42 8.44 2.12 2.23
N PHE A 43 7.31 2.24 1.57
CA PHE A 43 6.17 1.38 1.85
C PHE A 43 6.28 0.09 1.04
N ASP A 44 6.28 -1.03 1.74
CA ASP A 44 6.46 -2.40 1.29
C ASP A 44 7.77 -2.68 0.54
N ALA A 45 8.12 -3.95 0.49
CA ALA A 45 9.37 -4.48 -0.02
C ALA A 45 9.14 -5.61 -1.04
N GLY A 46 8.14 -5.44 -1.92
CA GLY A 46 7.92 -6.29 -3.07
C GLY A 46 9.08 -6.21 -4.06
N THR A 47 8.92 -6.76 -5.26
CA THR A 47 10.03 -6.78 -6.24
C THR A 47 10.50 -5.38 -6.64
N GLY A 48 9.64 -4.35 -6.51
CA GLY A 48 10.00 -2.96 -6.77
C GLY A 48 11.14 -2.41 -5.89
N ILE A 49 11.39 -2.99 -4.69
CA ILE A 49 12.50 -2.54 -3.84
C ILE A 49 13.87 -2.89 -4.43
N ILE A 50 13.94 -3.85 -5.36
CA ILE A 50 15.21 -4.27 -5.99
C ILE A 50 15.79 -3.15 -6.85
N PRO A 51 15.08 -2.62 -7.87
CA PRO A 51 15.57 -1.49 -8.64
C PRO A 51 15.77 -0.24 -7.79
N LEU A 52 14.90 0.04 -6.79
CA LEU A 52 15.12 1.13 -5.84
C LEU A 52 16.46 0.97 -5.09
N GLY A 53 16.74 -0.22 -4.56
CA GLY A 53 18.01 -0.51 -3.87
C GLY A 53 19.23 -0.27 -4.75
N ASN A 54 19.18 -0.69 -6.02
CA ASN A 54 20.24 -0.44 -6.99
C ASN A 54 20.43 1.07 -7.27
N GLN A 55 19.34 1.83 -7.39
CA GLN A 55 19.42 3.28 -7.57
C GLN A 55 20.05 3.95 -6.34
N LEU A 56 19.68 3.54 -5.12
CA LEU A 56 20.24 4.08 -3.88
C LEU A 56 21.74 3.81 -3.78
N MET A 57 22.21 2.68 -4.27
CA MET A 57 23.65 2.38 -4.31
C MET A 57 24.44 3.25 -5.29
N ALA A 58 23.78 3.77 -6.33
CA ALA A 58 24.39 4.69 -7.29
C ALA A 58 24.41 6.15 -6.80
N GLN A 59 23.76 6.45 -5.66
CA GLN A 59 23.64 7.78 -5.06
C GLN A 59 24.27 7.76 -3.66
N ASP A 60 25.12 8.75 -3.33
CA ASP A 60 25.78 8.82 -2.01
C ASP A 60 24.97 9.60 -0.94
N GLU A 61 23.83 10.17 -1.31
CA GLU A 61 23.10 11.13 -0.48
C GLU A 61 22.28 10.47 0.64
N ILE A 62 21.80 9.24 0.44
CA ILE A 62 20.95 8.49 1.38
C ILE A 62 21.73 7.31 1.94
N ARG A 63 21.77 7.21 3.27
CA ARG A 63 22.33 6.08 4.01
C ARG A 63 21.43 5.64 5.17
N HIS A 64 20.27 6.28 5.31
CA HIS A 64 19.26 5.95 6.31
C HIS A 64 17.92 5.78 5.63
N VAL A 65 17.29 4.61 5.80
CA VAL A 65 16.00 4.27 5.22
C VAL A 65 15.05 3.68 6.27
N HIS A 66 13.77 3.94 6.08
CA HIS A 66 12.68 3.42 6.89
C HIS A 66 11.78 2.56 6.01
N ILE A 67 11.82 1.23 6.15
CA ILE A 67 10.98 0.29 5.43
C ILE A 67 9.74 0.01 6.28
N VAL A 68 8.56 0.28 5.77
CA VAL A 68 7.28 0.19 6.48
C VAL A 68 6.43 -0.87 5.78
N LEU A 69 6.35 -2.06 6.36
CA LEU A 69 5.63 -3.20 5.81
C LEU A 69 4.17 -3.17 6.23
N SER A 70 3.28 -3.32 5.26
CA SER A 70 1.84 -3.46 5.50
C SER A 70 1.52 -4.82 6.13
N HIS A 71 2.06 -5.89 5.57
CA HIS A 71 1.92 -7.28 6.02
C HIS A 71 3.00 -8.18 5.36
N TYR A 72 2.86 -9.52 5.49
CA TYR A 72 3.91 -10.48 5.07
C TYR A 72 3.52 -11.39 3.91
N HIS A 73 2.51 -11.07 3.10
CA HIS A 73 2.32 -11.79 1.85
C HIS A 73 3.53 -11.58 0.93
N TRP A 74 3.80 -12.60 0.11
CA TRP A 74 5.03 -12.66 -0.68
C TRP A 74 5.26 -11.43 -1.55
N ASP A 75 4.23 -10.92 -2.19
CA ASP A 75 4.30 -9.76 -3.07
C ASP A 75 4.71 -8.47 -2.34
N HIS A 76 4.53 -8.38 -1.02
CA HIS A 76 4.94 -7.22 -0.21
C HIS A 76 6.31 -7.35 0.42
N ILE A 77 6.93 -8.54 0.40
CA ILE A 77 8.23 -8.77 1.06
C ILE A 77 9.26 -9.47 0.17
N GLN A 78 8.88 -10.06 -0.97
CA GLN A 78 9.76 -10.92 -1.76
C GLN A 78 11.02 -10.24 -2.32
N GLY A 79 11.04 -8.92 -2.43
CA GLY A 79 12.21 -8.16 -2.86
C GLY A 79 13.21 -7.86 -1.74
N LEU A 80 12.77 -7.95 -0.48
CA LEU A 80 13.60 -7.58 0.68
C LEU A 80 14.93 -8.36 0.76
N PRO A 81 14.98 -9.67 0.49
CA PRO A 81 16.23 -10.44 0.45
C PRO A 81 17.25 -9.96 -0.58
N TYR A 82 16.81 -9.18 -1.57
CA TYR A 82 17.64 -8.64 -2.65
C TYR A 82 17.90 -7.13 -2.50
N PHE A 83 17.54 -6.54 -1.37
CA PHE A 83 17.77 -5.12 -1.11
C PHE A 83 19.25 -4.87 -0.82
N VAL A 84 20.02 -4.50 -1.85
CA VAL A 84 21.49 -4.36 -1.79
C VAL A 84 21.98 -3.50 -0.63
N PRO A 85 21.35 -2.36 -0.25
CA PRO A 85 21.78 -1.56 0.89
C PRO A 85 21.92 -2.33 2.22
N ALA A 86 21.11 -3.40 2.42
CA ALA A 86 21.21 -4.21 3.64
C ALA A 86 22.55 -4.96 3.78
N PHE A 87 23.21 -5.26 2.67
CA PHE A 87 24.50 -5.98 2.63
C PHE A 87 25.71 -5.06 2.69
N VAL A 88 25.53 -3.75 2.79
CA VAL A 88 26.63 -2.77 2.71
C VAL A 88 26.82 -2.07 4.06
N PRO A 89 28.03 -2.07 4.63
CA PRO A 89 28.31 -1.34 5.86
C PRO A 89 28.03 0.16 5.73
N GLY A 90 27.62 0.78 6.84
CA GLY A 90 27.36 2.22 6.91
C GLY A 90 25.94 2.62 6.50
N TRP A 91 25.07 1.68 6.10
CA TRP A 91 23.64 1.90 6.00
C TRP A 91 22.96 1.71 7.35
N LYS A 92 21.92 2.50 7.60
CA LYS A 92 21.00 2.33 8.72
C LYS A 92 19.60 2.06 8.17
N ILE A 93 18.99 0.95 8.61
CA ILE A 93 17.70 0.49 8.11
C ILE A 93 16.78 0.24 9.29
N ASN A 94 15.70 1.01 9.40
CA ASN A 94 14.64 0.75 10.34
C ASN A 94 13.51 0.04 9.61
N ILE A 95 13.11 -1.14 10.09
CA ILE A 95 12.01 -1.93 9.51
C ILE A 95 10.85 -1.88 10.49
N TYR A 96 9.70 -1.45 10.00
CA TYR A 96 8.43 -1.37 10.72
C TYR A 96 7.44 -2.37 10.12
N GLY A 97 6.62 -3.01 10.95
CA GLY A 97 5.59 -3.92 10.46
C GLY A 97 4.85 -4.63 11.58
N PRO A 98 3.74 -5.33 11.28
CA PRO A 98 3.00 -6.09 12.27
C PRO A 98 3.86 -7.20 12.89
N ALA A 99 3.52 -7.68 14.09
CA ALA A 99 4.15 -8.83 14.72
C ALA A 99 3.11 -9.94 14.85
N GLU A 100 3.17 -10.92 13.97
CA GLU A 100 2.23 -12.05 13.94
C GLU A 100 2.74 -13.30 14.68
N SER A 101 4.03 -13.34 14.97
CA SER A 101 4.66 -14.50 15.61
C SER A 101 5.24 -14.15 16.99
N PRO A 102 5.42 -15.12 17.88
CA PRO A 102 6.05 -14.92 19.17
C PRO A 102 7.48 -14.36 19.11
N GLY A 103 8.18 -14.54 17.97
CA GLY A 103 9.50 -13.97 17.71
C GLY A 103 9.48 -12.55 17.16
N GLY A 104 8.28 -12.00 16.88
CA GLY A 104 8.10 -10.66 16.33
C GLY A 104 8.60 -10.49 14.89
N LEU A 105 8.64 -9.24 14.46
CA LEU A 105 8.99 -8.84 13.08
C LEU A 105 10.37 -9.37 12.63
N ALA A 106 11.40 -9.28 13.48
CA ALA A 106 12.74 -9.78 13.13
C ALA A 106 12.73 -11.28 12.80
N HIS A 107 11.98 -12.07 13.57
CA HIS A 107 11.84 -13.50 13.32
C HIS A 107 11.14 -13.78 11.99
N GLN A 108 10.06 -13.07 11.68
CA GLN A 108 9.31 -13.25 10.44
C GLN A 108 10.19 -12.97 9.21
N ILE A 109 10.96 -11.88 9.23
CA ILE A 109 11.90 -11.56 8.14
C ILE A 109 12.99 -12.63 8.03
N ALA A 110 13.55 -13.10 9.15
CA ALA A 110 14.55 -14.14 9.14
C ALA A 110 14.02 -15.47 8.55
N GLN A 111 12.74 -15.80 8.78
CA GLN A 111 12.14 -17.00 8.17
C GLN A 111 12.09 -16.94 6.64
N GLN A 112 11.86 -15.76 6.05
CA GLN A 112 11.88 -15.58 4.59
C GLN A 112 13.25 -15.91 3.98
N MET A 113 14.33 -15.64 4.71
CA MET A 113 15.71 -15.83 4.25
C MET A 113 16.34 -17.17 4.73
N LYS A 114 15.53 -18.16 5.10
CA LYS A 114 16.01 -19.41 5.66
C LYS A 114 16.16 -20.51 4.60
N ALA A 115 17.22 -21.33 4.75
CA ALA A 115 17.36 -22.54 3.94
C ALA A 115 16.14 -23.48 4.16
N PRO A 116 15.69 -24.19 3.10
CA PRO A 116 16.25 -24.30 1.77
C PRO A 116 15.78 -23.23 0.77
N TYR A 117 14.96 -22.26 1.19
CA TYR A 117 14.29 -21.29 0.29
C TYR A 117 15.21 -20.16 -0.15
N PHE A 118 16.12 -19.74 0.72
CA PHE A 118 17.10 -18.70 0.40
C PHE A 118 18.51 -19.11 0.83
N PRO A 119 19.56 -18.80 0.02
CA PRO A 119 20.91 -19.29 0.27
C PRO A 119 21.69 -18.50 1.32
N VAL A 120 21.17 -17.34 1.72
CA VAL A 120 21.86 -16.37 2.58
C VAL A 120 20.95 -15.95 3.72
N GLU A 121 21.39 -16.08 4.95
CA GLU A 121 20.63 -15.71 6.15
C GLU A 121 20.77 -14.21 6.49
N VAL A 122 19.84 -13.66 7.28
CA VAL A 122 19.82 -12.23 7.65
C VAL A 122 21.07 -11.78 8.40
N GLU A 123 21.78 -12.70 9.04
CA GLU A 123 23.05 -12.46 9.73
C GLU A 123 24.15 -11.99 8.80
N THR A 124 24.00 -12.16 7.49
CA THR A 124 24.92 -11.65 6.47
C THR A 124 24.71 -10.17 6.13
N TRP A 125 23.61 -9.59 6.58
CA TRP A 125 23.39 -8.15 6.43
C TRP A 125 24.40 -7.37 7.24
N LEU A 126 25.03 -6.37 6.62
CA LEU A 126 26.09 -5.57 7.21
C LEU A 126 25.63 -4.16 7.60
N ALA A 127 24.41 -3.79 7.24
CA ALA A 127 23.76 -2.56 7.67
C ALA A 127 23.38 -2.63 9.16
N ASP A 128 23.27 -1.46 9.81
CA ASP A 128 22.69 -1.33 11.14
C ASP A 128 21.15 -1.41 11.03
N ILE A 129 20.57 -2.55 11.45
CA ILE A 129 19.16 -2.83 11.27
C ILE A 129 18.43 -2.85 12.60
N SER A 130 17.32 -2.10 12.66
CA SER A 130 16.41 -2.05 13.79
C SER A 130 14.99 -2.44 13.39
N TYR A 131 14.30 -3.19 14.25
CA TYR A 131 12.95 -3.69 14.01
C TYR A 131 11.95 -3.06 14.98
N HIS A 132 10.83 -2.58 14.46
CA HIS A 132 9.81 -1.86 15.21
C HIS A 132 8.42 -2.37 14.88
N THR A 133 7.63 -2.70 15.90
CA THR A 133 6.22 -3.04 15.73
C THR A 133 5.36 -1.83 16.06
N PRO A 134 4.67 -1.23 15.07
CA PRO A 134 3.77 -0.12 15.32
C PRO A 134 2.63 -0.51 16.24
N GLY A 135 2.31 0.37 17.21
CA GLY A 135 1.10 0.29 18.02
C GLY A 135 0.01 1.23 17.53
N ALA A 136 -1.04 1.41 18.34
CA ALA A 136 -2.14 2.31 18.02
C ALA A 136 -1.76 3.82 18.00
N LYS A 137 -0.62 4.18 18.58
CA LYS A 137 -0.15 5.57 18.65
C LYS A 137 0.71 5.92 17.42
N PRO A 138 0.66 7.17 16.94
CA PRO A 138 1.60 7.65 15.95
C PRO A 138 3.06 7.47 16.37
N PHE A 139 3.93 7.22 15.38
CA PHE A 139 5.37 7.05 15.54
C PHE A 139 6.14 7.83 14.46
N ASP A 140 7.41 8.09 14.70
CA ASP A 140 8.25 8.81 13.74
C ASP A 140 9.05 7.81 12.89
N ALA A 141 9.08 8.06 11.57
CA ALA A 141 9.98 7.41 10.63
C ALA A 141 10.76 8.50 9.88
N GLY A 142 11.93 8.81 10.41
CA GLY A 142 12.71 9.98 9.97
C GLY A 142 11.97 11.29 10.24
N ALA A 143 11.80 12.10 9.20
CA ALA A 143 11.06 13.37 9.28
C ALA A 143 9.54 13.22 9.17
N ALA A 144 9.05 12.03 8.82
CA ALA A 144 7.63 11.76 8.69
C ALA A 144 7.03 11.26 10.00
N LYS A 145 5.77 11.61 10.26
CA LYS A 145 4.94 11.03 11.30
C LYS A 145 3.98 10.04 10.70
N LEU A 146 4.00 8.80 11.20
CA LEU A 146 3.17 7.72 10.71
C LEU A 146 2.18 7.26 11.79
N GLN A 147 0.99 6.85 11.34
CA GLN A 147 0.03 6.13 12.15
C GLN A 147 -0.41 4.87 11.42
N ALA A 148 -0.27 3.72 12.08
CA ALA A 148 -0.80 2.45 11.59
C ALA A 148 -2.27 2.31 11.96
N PHE A 149 -3.05 1.71 11.08
CA PHE A 149 -4.44 1.32 11.33
C PHE A 149 -4.72 -0.04 10.68
N PRO A 150 -5.54 -0.89 11.32
CA PRO A 150 -5.89 -2.19 10.76
C PRO A 150 -6.79 -2.04 9.54
N VAL A 151 -6.58 -2.88 8.53
CA VAL A 151 -7.41 -2.99 7.33
C VAL A 151 -7.95 -4.41 7.17
N HIS A 152 -8.94 -4.60 6.30
CA HIS A 152 -9.57 -5.89 6.05
C HIS A 152 -8.82 -6.65 4.95
N HIS A 153 -7.89 -7.49 5.38
CA HIS A 153 -7.14 -8.40 4.54
C HIS A 153 -6.76 -9.65 5.35
N PRO A 154 -6.56 -10.84 4.77
CA PRO A 154 -6.14 -12.03 5.52
C PRO A 154 -4.83 -11.82 6.28
N GLY A 155 -4.80 -12.23 7.56
CA GLY A 155 -3.68 -11.97 8.46
C GLY A 155 -3.77 -10.60 9.16
N ILE A 156 -2.70 -10.20 9.85
CA ILE A 156 -2.60 -8.87 10.46
C ILE A 156 -2.04 -7.91 9.42
N THR A 157 -2.90 -7.07 8.87
CA THR A 157 -2.55 -6.11 7.82
C THR A 157 -2.80 -4.69 8.30
N PHE A 158 -1.81 -3.81 8.07
CA PHE A 158 -1.88 -2.40 8.38
C PHE A 158 -1.90 -1.54 7.11
N GLY A 159 -2.78 -0.54 7.11
CA GLY A 159 -2.60 0.68 6.34
C GLY A 159 -1.84 1.72 7.17
N TYR A 160 -1.36 2.75 6.52
CA TYR A 160 -0.58 3.81 7.14
C TYR A 160 -1.03 5.18 6.69
N ARG A 161 -1.12 6.11 7.64
CA ARG A 161 -1.27 7.55 7.39
C ARG A 161 0.08 8.20 7.69
N LEU A 162 0.67 8.85 6.70
CA LEU A 162 1.92 9.58 6.78
C LEU A 162 1.65 11.08 6.73
N GLU A 163 2.21 11.83 7.67
CA GLU A 163 2.15 13.30 7.70
C GLU A 163 3.55 13.87 7.58
N PHE A 164 3.74 14.81 6.64
CA PHE A 164 4.99 15.53 6.42
C PHE A 164 4.73 16.89 5.77
N GLY A 165 5.35 17.96 6.29
CA GLY A 165 5.31 19.30 5.68
C GLY A 165 3.90 19.88 5.49
N GLY A 166 2.93 19.48 6.31
CA GLY A 166 1.52 19.88 6.20
C GLY A 166 0.73 19.06 5.17
N LYS A 167 1.35 18.06 4.54
CA LYS A 167 0.70 17.13 3.61
C LYS A 167 0.48 15.77 4.26
N THR A 168 -0.57 15.10 3.84
CA THR A 168 -0.97 13.77 4.30
C THR A 168 -1.06 12.79 3.14
N VAL A 169 -0.33 11.67 3.27
CA VAL A 169 -0.42 10.52 2.35
C VAL A 169 -0.96 9.32 3.12
N VAL A 170 -1.96 8.66 2.57
CA VAL A 170 -2.49 7.38 3.08
C VAL A 170 -2.07 6.25 2.16
N TYR A 171 -1.61 5.15 2.75
CA TYR A 171 -1.21 3.93 2.06
C TYR A 171 -1.98 2.74 2.61
N ALA A 172 -2.83 2.13 1.80
CA ALA A 172 -3.60 0.94 2.12
C ALA A 172 -3.58 -0.02 0.90
N PRO A 173 -2.47 -0.77 0.72
CA PRO A 173 -2.22 -1.51 -0.53
C PRO A 173 -3.14 -2.71 -0.72
N ASP A 174 -3.54 -3.36 0.37
CA ASP A 174 -4.42 -4.52 0.40
C ASP A 174 -5.50 -4.30 1.45
N ASN A 175 -6.72 -4.08 0.99
CA ASN A 175 -7.85 -3.79 1.87
C ASN A 175 -9.18 -4.09 1.15
N GLU A 176 -9.98 -4.96 1.70
CA GLU A 176 -11.32 -5.26 1.21
C GLU A 176 -12.37 -4.39 1.92
N LEU A 177 -12.67 -3.20 1.37
CA LEU A 177 -13.58 -2.22 1.96
C LEU A 177 -14.99 -2.78 2.24
N GLN A 178 -15.49 -3.68 1.38
CA GLN A 178 -16.83 -4.24 1.48
C GLN A 178 -16.91 -5.58 2.25
N PHE A 179 -15.79 -6.05 2.84
CA PHE A 179 -15.72 -7.37 3.48
C PHE A 179 -16.84 -7.60 4.50
N ILE A 180 -17.02 -6.69 5.44
CA ILE A 180 -18.04 -6.81 6.50
C ILE A 180 -19.45 -6.63 5.94
N ASN A 181 -19.65 -5.65 5.07
CA ASN A 181 -20.95 -5.35 4.47
C ASN A 181 -21.53 -6.56 3.77
N GLN A 182 -20.71 -7.23 2.97
CA GLN A 182 -21.14 -8.38 2.18
C GLN A 182 -21.29 -9.65 3.00
N SER A 183 -20.41 -9.88 3.99
CA SER A 183 -20.53 -11.01 4.92
C SER A 183 -21.87 -10.96 5.68
N ILE A 184 -22.36 -9.75 5.96
CA ILE A 184 -23.67 -9.53 6.60
C ILE A 184 -24.80 -9.74 5.58
N ASP A 185 -24.70 -9.18 4.37
CA ASP A 185 -25.75 -9.29 3.35
C ASP A 185 -25.96 -10.72 2.90
N ASP A 186 -24.92 -11.51 2.76
CA ASP A 186 -25.00 -12.93 2.40
C ASP A 186 -25.78 -13.77 3.43
N ARG A 187 -25.83 -13.32 4.70
CA ARG A 187 -26.51 -14.00 5.81
C ARG A 187 -27.78 -13.29 6.27
N LYS A 188 -28.18 -12.19 5.63
CA LYS A 188 -29.31 -11.34 6.06
C LYS A 188 -30.64 -12.09 6.23
N ALA A 189 -30.85 -13.19 5.48
CA ALA A 189 -32.03 -14.00 5.60
C ALA A 189 -32.08 -14.86 6.89
N GLU A 190 -30.96 -15.02 7.58
CA GLU A 190 -30.84 -15.81 8.81
C GLU A 190 -31.23 -15.01 10.07
N PHE A 191 -31.38 -13.67 9.96
CA PHE A 191 -31.52 -12.76 11.09
C PHE A 191 -32.95 -12.22 11.22
N ASP A 192 -33.37 -11.99 12.47
CA ASP A 192 -34.60 -11.27 12.76
C ASP A 192 -34.47 -9.75 12.53
N ASP A 193 -35.53 -8.99 12.75
CA ASP A 193 -35.53 -7.55 12.45
C ASP A 193 -34.68 -6.73 13.42
N GLU A 194 -34.52 -7.18 14.67
CA GLU A 194 -33.68 -6.54 15.68
C GLU A 194 -32.20 -6.78 15.40
N GLU A 195 -31.83 -8.01 15.04
CA GLU A 195 -30.50 -8.38 14.59
C GLU A 195 -30.11 -7.65 13.31
N LYS A 196 -31.02 -7.52 12.32
CA LYS A 196 -30.78 -6.74 11.10
C LYS A 196 -30.47 -5.27 11.40
N ALA A 197 -31.21 -4.64 12.32
CA ALA A 197 -30.97 -3.26 12.71
C ALA A 197 -29.57 -3.08 13.36
N LEU A 198 -29.17 -4.02 14.21
CA LEU A 198 -27.83 -4.02 14.81
C LEU A 198 -26.73 -4.19 13.75
N LEU A 199 -26.93 -5.09 12.79
CA LEU A 199 -25.98 -5.35 11.73
C LEU A 199 -25.82 -4.15 10.78
N GLU A 200 -26.90 -3.44 10.44
CA GLU A 200 -26.82 -2.21 9.65
C GLU A 200 -26.07 -1.10 10.40
N ALA A 201 -26.26 -0.98 11.73
CA ALA A 201 -25.47 -0.05 12.54
C ALA A 201 -23.98 -0.43 12.58
N MET A 202 -23.64 -1.71 12.63
CA MET A 202 -22.25 -2.19 12.53
C MET A 202 -21.63 -1.91 11.16
N LYS A 203 -22.39 -2.03 10.07
CA LYS A 203 -21.92 -1.65 8.72
C LYS A 203 -21.56 -0.19 8.64
N GLU A 204 -22.45 0.67 9.13
CA GLU A 204 -22.23 2.12 9.14
C GLU A 204 -20.99 2.48 9.99
N GLU A 205 -20.86 1.89 11.19
CA GLU A 205 -19.68 2.10 12.03
C GLU A 205 -18.38 1.67 11.33
N GLN A 206 -18.38 0.53 10.63
CA GLN A 206 -17.20 0.04 9.91
C GLN A 206 -16.89 0.91 8.68
N HIS A 207 -17.90 1.34 7.95
CA HIS A 207 -17.73 2.29 6.85
C HIS A 207 -17.10 3.59 7.34
N LEU A 208 -17.64 4.20 8.41
CA LEU A 208 -17.10 5.41 9.01
C LEU A 208 -15.66 5.22 9.52
N LYS A 209 -15.32 4.08 10.10
CA LYS A 209 -13.94 3.75 10.48
C LYS A 209 -13.05 3.60 9.25
N GLY A 210 -13.56 2.94 8.20
CA GLY A 210 -12.85 2.73 6.94
C GLY A 210 -12.48 4.04 6.24
N ILE A 211 -13.33 5.05 6.26
CA ILE A 211 -13.05 6.36 5.65
C ILE A 211 -12.28 7.32 6.58
N ALA A 212 -12.39 7.14 7.91
CA ALA A 212 -11.80 8.07 8.87
C ALA A 212 -10.28 8.23 8.74
N PHE A 213 -9.57 7.15 8.40
CA PHE A 213 -8.11 7.23 8.22
C PHE A 213 -7.70 7.89 6.90
N MET A 214 -8.59 7.90 5.90
CA MET A 214 -8.41 8.61 4.62
C MET A 214 -8.85 10.07 4.69
N ALA A 215 -9.54 10.45 5.77
CA ALA A 215 -10.21 11.74 5.87
C ALA A 215 -9.27 12.93 5.57
N ASN A 216 -9.67 13.76 4.61
CA ASN A 216 -8.95 14.96 4.16
C ASN A 216 -7.47 14.68 3.83
N ALA A 217 -7.15 13.53 3.28
CA ALA A 217 -5.80 13.24 2.80
C ALA A 217 -5.52 14.00 1.50
N ASP A 218 -4.31 14.56 1.38
CA ASP A 218 -3.85 15.15 0.11
C ASP A 218 -3.69 14.08 -0.97
N MET A 219 -3.33 12.86 -0.55
CA MET A 219 -3.20 11.70 -1.44
C MET A 219 -3.56 10.40 -0.74
N VAL A 220 -4.39 9.60 -1.37
CA VAL A 220 -4.70 8.23 -0.97
C VAL A 220 -4.14 7.26 -2.00
N ILE A 221 -3.30 6.32 -1.57
CA ILE A 221 -2.83 5.16 -2.35
C ILE A 221 -3.57 3.95 -1.81
N HIS A 222 -4.51 3.40 -2.56
CA HIS A 222 -5.39 2.38 -2.04
C HIS A 222 -5.59 1.24 -3.03
N ASP A 223 -5.77 0.03 -2.48
CA ASP A 223 -6.18 -1.17 -3.19
C ASP A 223 -7.40 -0.91 -4.08
N ALA A 224 -7.29 -1.33 -5.32
CA ALA A 224 -8.34 -1.27 -6.33
C ALA A 224 -8.17 -2.42 -7.33
N GLN A 225 -7.85 -3.60 -6.82
CA GLN A 225 -7.38 -4.74 -7.61
C GLN A 225 -8.42 -5.23 -8.60
N TYR A 226 -9.73 -5.10 -8.29
CA TYR A 226 -10.77 -5.76 -9.05
C TYR A 226 -11.73 -4.82 -9.77
N THR A 227 -12.20 -5.28 -10.94
CA THR A 227 -13.43 -4.78 -11.55
C THR A 227 -14.65 -5.28 -10.75
N PRO A 228 -15.85 -4.65 -10.89
CA PRO A 228 -17.07 -5.13 -10.23
C PRO A 228 -17.40 -6.60 -10.55
N ALA A 229 -17.10 -7.04 -11.78
CA ALA A 229 -17.35 -8.41 -12.21
C ALA A 229 -16.41 -9.42 -11.56
N ASP A 230 -15.11 -9.07 -11.43
CA ASP A 230 -14.13 -9.91 -10.79
C ASP A 230 -14.30 -9.93 -9.28
N TYR A 231 -14.62 -8.79 -8.67
CA TYR A 231 -14.87 -8.71 -7.25
C TYR A 231 -16.00 -9.66 -6.81
N LYS A 232 -17.10 -9.74 -7.55
CA LYS A 232 -18.18 -10.71 -7.27
C LYS A 232 -17.71 -12.16 -7.15
N ARG A 233 -16.65 -12.54 -7.89
CA ARG A 233 -16.06 -13.89 -7.88
C ARG A 233 -14.97 -14.09 -6.84
N LYS A 234 -14.36 -12.99 -6.39
CA LYS A 234 -13.18 -12.99 -5.54
C LYS A 234 -13.42 -12.32 -4.18
N ARG A 235 -14.68 -12.25 -3.73
CA ARG A 235 -15.03 -11.77 -2.39
C ARG A 235 -14.33 -12.57 -1.32
N GLY A 236 -13.86 -11.90 -0.26
CA GLY A 236 -13.13 -12.53 0.83
C GLY A 236 -11.66 -12.82 0.50
N TRP A 237 -11.16 -12.35 -0.65
CA TRP A 237 -9.74 -12.47 -0.99
C TRP A 237 -8.91 -11.31 -0.44
N GLY A 238 -9.56 -10.33 0.17
CA GLY A 238 -8.89 -9.24 0.88
C GLY A 238 -8.58 -8.01 0.00
N HIS A 239 -9.27 -7.84 -1.13
CA HIS A 239 -9.04 -6.73 -2.07
C HIS A 239 -10.34 -6.04 -2.48
N SER A 240 -10.24 -4.76 -2.82
CA SER A 240 -11.35 -3.91 -3.19
C SER A 240 -11.65 -3.89 -4.70
N CYS A 241 -12.89 -3.55 -5.03
CA CYS A 241 -13.28 -3.07 -6.33
C CYS A 241 -12.90 -1.59 -6.49
N TYR A 242 -12.41 -1.18 -7.66
CA TYR A 242 -12.02 0.21 -7.90
C TYR A 242 -13.16 1.21 -7.67
N ILE A 243 -14.42 0.83 -7.92
CA ILE A 243 -15.59 1.68 -7.68
C ILE A 243 -15.74 1.97 -6.17
N ASP A 244 -15.69 0.92 -5.33
CA ASP A 244 -15.82 1.08 -3.88
C ASP A 244 -14.67 1.95 -3.32
N THR A 245 -13.48 1.81 -3.88
CA THR A 245 -12.31 2.61 -3.51
C THR A 245 -12.50 4.08 -3.87
N ILE A 246 -13.01 4.38 -5.08
CA ILE A 246 -13.31 5.76 -5.52
C ILE A 246 -14.37 6.38 -4.61
N ASP A 247 -15.49 5.69 -4.40
CA ASP A 247 -16.59 6.17 -3.57
C ASP A 247 -16.13 6.47 -2.13
N SER A 248 -15.34 5.56 -1.54
CA SER A 248 -14.79 5.76 -0.19
C SER A 248 -13.81 6.93 -0.10
N ALA A 249 -12.99 7.18 -1.12
CA ALA A 249 -12.09 8.32 -1.17
C ALA A 249 -12.84 9.65 -1.30
N ILE A 250 -13.94 9.67 -2.08
CA ILE A 250 -14.86 10.82 -2.18
C ILE A 250 -15.50 11.11 -0.81
N ASP A 251 -16.06 10.08 -0.16
CA ASP A 251 -16.72 10.21 1.14
C ASP A 251 -15.73 10.66 2.23
N ALA A 252 -14.46 10.30 2.10
CA ALA A 252 -13.37 10.75 2.97
C ALA A 252 -12.92 12.20 2.70
N GLY A 253 -13.34 12.82 1.61
CA GLY A 253 -12.89 14.16 1.20
C GLY A 253 -11.40 14.19 0.83
N ALA A 254 -10.88 13.13 0.22
CA ALA A 254 -9.50 13.08 -0.26
C ALA A 254 -9.33 14.01 -1.49
N ASP A 255 -8.17 14.67 -1.60
CA ASP A 255 -7.87 15.55 -2.75
C ASP A 255 -7.47 14.73 -4.00
N SER A 256 -6.73 13.63 -3.79
CA SER A 256 -6.32 12.72 -4.87
C SER A 256 -6.34 11.26 -4.44
N LEU A 257 -6.66 10.38 -5.39
CA LEU A 257 -6.68 8.93 -5.24
C LEU A 257 -5.82 8.26 -6.29
N CYS A 258 -4.88 7.43 -5.84
CA CYS A 258 -4.10 6.54 -6.68
C CYS A 258 -4.61 5.11 -6.52
N LEU A 259 -5.26 4.56 -7.55
CA LEU A 259 -5.69 3.18 -7.61
C LEU A 259 -4.46 2.27 -7.71
N PHE A 260 -4.30 1.35 -6.77
CA PHE A 260 -3.08 0.58 -6.54
C PHE A 260 -3.36 -0.94 -6.50
N SER A 261 -2.30 -1.76 -6.42
CA SER A 261 -2.38 -3.23 -6.30
C SER A 261 -3.09 -3.90 -7.49
N HIS A 262 -2.73 -3.49 -8.74
CA HIS A 262 -3.38 -3.99 -9.94
C HIS A 262 -3.31 -5.52 -10.07
N ASP A 263 -4.45 -6.16 -10.40
CA ASP A 263 -4.49 -7.61 -10.68
C ASP A 263 -3.47 -7.95 -11.76
N PRO A 264 -2.55 -8.91 -11.53
CA PRO A 264 -1.52 -9.27 -12.49
C PRO A 264 -2.06 -9.91 -13.78
N ASN A 265 -3.36 -10.24 -13.83
CA ASN A 265 -4.03 -10.67 -15.05
C ASN A 265 -4.53 -9.50 -15.93
N TYR A 266 -4.51 -8.27 -15.42
CA TYR A 266 -4.90 -7.09 -16.18
C TYR A 266 -3.69 -6.53 -16.93
N ASN A 267 -3.71 -6.67 -18.26
CA ASN A 267 -2.70 -6.06 -19.12
C ASN A 267 -2.90 -4.55 -19.25
N ASP A 268 -1.98 -3.87 -19.93
CA ASP A 268 -2.01 -2.41 -20.09
C ASP A 268 -3.34 -1.91 -20.72
N VAL A 269 -3.87 -2.61 -21.72
CA VAL A 269 -5.15 -2.25 -22.36
C VAL A 269 -6.32 -2.33 -21.37
N THR A 270 -6.36 -3.39 -20.55
CA THR A 270 -7.39 -3.53 -19.52
C THR A 270 -7.28 -2.43 -18.46
N LEU A 271 -6.07 -2.04 -18.07
CA LEU A 271 -5.87 -0.95 -17.13
C LEU A 271 -6.23 0.41 -17.72
N ASP A 272 -5.99 0.65 -19.02
CA ASP A 272 -6.47 1.86 -19.73
C ASP A 272 -8.02 1.92 -19.75
N GLU A 273 -8.69 0.77 -19.95
CA GLU A 273 -10.15 0.69 -19.86
C GLU A 273 -10.65 0.99 -18.44
N ILE A 274 -9.98 0.46 -17.41
CA ILE A 274 -10.30 0.75 -16.00
C ILE A 274 -10.07 2.24 -15.70
N ALA A 275 -9.01 2.85 -16.22
CA ALA A 275 -8.75 4.28 -16.04
C ALA A 275 -9.91 5.14 -16.59
N ALA A 276 -10.35 4.85 -17.81
CA ALA A 276 -11.49 5.56 -18.40
C ALA A 276 -12.80 5.36 -17.60
N LEU A 277 -13.02 4.15 -17.06
CA LEU A 277 -14.19 3.86 -16.21
C LEU A 277 -14.08 4.54 -14.84
N ALA A 278 -12.88 4.67 -14.28
CA ALA A 278 -12.63 5.40 -13.04
C ALA A 278 -12.92 6.90 -13.21
N ASP A 279 -12.47 7.50 -14.31
CA ASP A 279 -12.78 8.90 -14.65
C ASP A 279 -14.30 9.11 -14.76
N ALA A 280 -15.02 8.22 -15.45
CA ALA A 280 -16.47 8.28 -15.56
C ALA A 280 -17.17 8.13 -14.21
N GLN A 281 -16.65 7.29 -13.29
CA GLN A 281 -17.19 7.16 -11.93
C GLN A 281 -17.03 8.48 -11.16
N VAL A 282 -15.84 9.10 -11.19
CA VAL A 282 -15.58 10.40 -10.54
C VAL A 282 -16.51 11.49 -11.09
N GLU A 283 -16.63 11.58 -12.41
CA GLU A 283 -17.53 12.54 -13.08
C GLU A 283 -18.99 12.35 -12.63
N SER A 284 -19.44 11.09 -12.51
CA SER A 284 -20.82 10.78 -12.07
C SER A 284 -21.14 11.22 -10.64
N ARG A 285 -20.11 11.42 -9.81
CA ARG A 285 -20.22 11.84 -8.40
C ARG A 285 -20.09 13.36 -8.24
N GLU A 286 -19.93 14.11 -9.32
CA GLU A 286 -19.82 15.59 -9.33
C GLU A 286 -18.78 16.10 -8.30
N THR A 287 -17.60 15.50 -8.25
CA THR A 287 -16.54 15.78 -7.28
C THR A 287 -15.25 16.27 -7.97
N ASP A 288 -14.40 16.97 -7.20
CA ASP A 288 -13.07 17.43 -7.65
C ASP A 288 -11.96 16.40 -7.35
N LEU A 289 -12.29 15.17 -6.93
CA LEU A 289 -11.30 14.12 -6.68
C LEU A 289 -10.46 13.89 -7.93
N ALA A 290 -9.14 14.00 -7.82
CA ALA A 290 -8.24 13.54 -8.88
C ALA A 290 -7.99 12.04 -8.71
N CYS A 291 -8.44 11.24 -9.66
CA CYS A 291 -8.27 9.78 -9.63
C CYS A 291 -7.34 9.35 -10.75
N TYR A 292 -6.38 8.47 -10.46
CA TYR A 292 -5.45 7.91 -11.45
C TYR A 292 -4.97 6.53 -11.03
N LEU A 293 -4.51 5.74 -12.01
CA LEU A 293 -3.93 4.44 -11.75
C LEU A 293 -2.42 4.57 -11.48
N ALA A 294 -1.93 3.87 -10.47
CA ALA A 294 -0.50 3.78 -10.20
C ALA A 294 0.25 3.13 -11.36
N ARG A 295 1.43 3.65 -11.68
CA ARG A 295 2.37 3.02 -12.62
C ARG A 295 3.80 3.14 -12.12
N GLU A 296 4.64 2.21 -12.49
CA GLU A 296 6.07 2.30 -12.19
C GLU A 296 6.67 3.58 -12.77
N ASP A 297 7.67 4.11 -12.09
CA ASP A 297 8.34 5.39 -12.38
C ASP A 297 7.48 6.67 -12.24
N MET A 298 6.19 6.56 -11.99
CA MET A 298 5.35 7.72 -11.71
C MET A 298 5.84 8.44 -10.45
N THR A 299 6.00 9.75 -10.56
CA THR A 299 6.46 10.62 -9.48
C THR A 299 5.43 11.71 -9.19
N ILE A 300 5.24 12.05 -7.90
CA ILE A 300 4.28 13.02 -7.41
C ILE A 300 4.97 13.91 -6.38
N SER A 301 5.01 15.22 -6.63
CA SER A 301 5.67 16.17 -5.73
C SER A 301 4.84 16.51 -4.50
N PHE A 302 5.47 16.55 -3.32
CA PHE A 302 4.87 17.11 -2.10
C PHE A 302 4.79 18.65 -2.13
N ASP A 303 5.60 19.30 -2.96
CA ASP A 303 5.70 20.77 -2.99
C ASP A 303 4.67 21.40 -3.93
N SER A 304 3.85 20.61 -4.62
CA SER A 304 2.71 21.08 -5.41
C SER A 304 1.48 21.34 -4.53
N ASP A 305 0.67 22.32 -4.89
CA ASP A 305 -0.58 22.63 -4.18
C ASP A 305 -1.48 21.41 -4.10
N ARG A 306 -1.53 20.63 -5.18
CA ARG A 306 -2.25 19.36 -5.27
C ARG A 306 -1.28 18.23 -5.68
N MET A 307 -1.32 17.10 -4.97
CA MET A 307 -0.46 15.95 -5.24
C MET A 307 -0.96 15.18 -6.46
N LEU A 308 -0.44 15.55 -7.63
CA LEU A 308 -0.80 14.95 -8.92
C LEU A 308 0.46 14.41 -9.63
N PRO A 309 0.32 13.38 -10.50
CA PRO A 309 1.42 12.87 -11.33
C PRO A 309 2.06 13.96 -12.19
N GLU A 310 3.41 13.95 -12.28
CA GLU A 310 4.19 14.80 -13.17
C GLU A 310 4.18 14.27 -14.61
#